data_0e8e66c6718c82b0749a7107e5c874d9
#
_entry.id   0e8e66c6718c82b0749a7107e5c874d9
#
_cell.length_a   1.000
_cell.length_b   1.000
_cell.length_c   1.000
_cell.angle_alpha   90.00
_cell.angle_beta   90.00
_cell.angle_gamma   90.00
#
_symmetry.space_group_name_H-M   'P 1'
#
loop_
_entity.id
_entity.type
_entity.pdbx_description
1 polymer ?
#
loop_
_entity_poly.entity_id
_entity_poly.type
_entity_poly.pdbx_seq_one_letter_code
_entity_poly.pdbx_strand_id
1 'polypeptide(L)'
;MSNFNLNQFSLTGKVALVTWASYGIGFAIASAYANAGATIVFNDINHELVDKGLKAYQENGIQAHGYVCDVTDEEAVNHMIHKIENDVGVIDILVNNAGIIKRIPMCDMSADDFRKVIDVDLNAPFILSKAVIPSMIKKGH
;
A
#
# COMPACT_ATOMS: atom_id res chain seq x y z
N MET A 1 -29.56 -11.37 -22.19
CA MET A 1 -28.10 -11.59 -22.06
C MET A 1 -27.50 -10.31 -21.50
N SER A 2 -27.01 -10.32 -20.27
CA SER A 2 -26.30 -9.16 -19.72
C SER A 2 -25.03 -8.98 -20.52
N ASN A 3 -24.88 -7.82 -21.18
CA ASN A 3 -23.64 -7.47 -21.86
C ASN A 3 -22.55 -7.36 -20.79
N PHE A 4 -21.71 -8.40 -20.67
CA PHE A 4 -20.51 -8.34 -19.86
C PHE A 4 -19.62 -7.21 -20.40
N ASN A 5 -19.43 -6.16 -19.60
CA ASN A 5 -18.61 -5.02 -19.97
C ASN A 5 -17.46 -4.89 -18.97
N LEU A 6 -16.22 -4.93 -19.46
CA LEU A 6 -15.01 -4.76 -18.65
C LEU A 6 -14.99 -3.43 -17.88
N ASN A 7 -15.78 -2.44 -18.29
CA ASN A 7 -15.94 -1.18 -17.54
C ASN A 7 -16.45 -1.38 -16.12
N GLN A 8 -17.07 -2.50 -15.80
CA GLN A 8 -17.48 -2.86 -14.43
C GLN A 8 -16.28 -3.05 -13.48
N PHE A 9 -15.09 -3.31 -14.03
CA PHE A 9 -13.84 -3.44 -13.29
C PHE A 9 -13.00 -2.16 -13.31
N SER A 10 -13.53 -1.06 -13.85
CA SER A 10 -12.82 0.23 -13.87
C SER A 10 -12.61 0.76 -12.46
N LEU A 11 -11.40 1.22 -12.19
CA LEU A 11 -11.01 1.92 -10.96
C LEU A 11 -10.86 3.43 -11.17
N THR A 12 -11.43 3.96 -12.26
CA THR A 12 -11.37 5.40 -12.56
C THR A 12 -11.95 6.22 -11.41
N GLY A 13 -11.20 7.20 -10.94
CA GLY A 13 -11.56 8.06 -9.81
C GLY A 13 -11.35 7.44 -8.43
N LYS A 14 -10.75 6.24 -8.36
CA LYS A 14 -10.36 5.59 -7.11
C LYS A 14 -8.90 5.89 -6.76
N VAL A 15 -8.64 6.10 -5.48
CA VAL A 15 -7.28 6.23 -4.92
C VAL A 15 -6.92 4.90 -4.26
N ALA A 16 -5.84 4.28 -4.72
CA ALA A 16 -5.36 3.00 -4.19
C ALA A 16 -4.01 3.17 -3.51
N LEU A 17 -3.95 2.86 -2.22
CA LEU A 17 -2.72 2.76 -1.44
C LEU A 17 -2.25 1.30 -1.41
N VAL A 18 -1.04 1.06 -1.91
CA VAL A 18 -0.38 -0.25 -1.86
C VAL A 18 0.90 -0.14 -1.04
N THR A 19 1.00 -0.89 0.06
CA THR A 19 2.18 -0.82 0.92
C THR A 19 3.36 -1.61 0.37
N TRP A 20 4.59 -1.06 0.54
CA TRP A 20 5.84 -1.63 0.04
C TRP A 20 5.77 -1.98 -1.46
N ALA A 21 5.33 -1.01 -2.26
CA ALA A 21 5.09 -1.22 -3.68
C ALA A 21 6.13 -0.52 -4.59
N SER A 22 7.35 -0.28 -4.09
CA SER A 22 8.45 0.22 -4.91
C SER A 22 8.95 -0.79 -5.94
N TYR A 23 8.72 -2.08 -5.69
CA TYR A 23 9.07 -3.19 -6.59
C TYR A 23 8.27 -4.47 -6.26
N GLY A 24 8.50 -5.54 -7.02
CA GLY A 24 7.95 -6.88 -6.72
C GLY A 24 6.43 -6.98 -6.86
N ILE A 25 5.80 -7.73 -5.94
CA ILE A 25 4.36 -8.03 -5.99
C ILE A 25 3.54 -6.75 -5.80
N GLY A 26 3.89 -5.90 -4.84
CA GLY A 26 3.20 -4.63 -4.62
C GLY A 26 3.22 -3.72 -5.84
N PHE A 27 4.36 -3.60 -6.51
CA PHE A 27 4.49 -2.84 -7.75
C PHE A 27 3.61 -3.41 -8.88
N ALA A 28 3.55 -4.73 -9.01
CA ALA A 28 2.70 -5.38 -10.01
C ALA A 28 1.20 -5.14 -9.75
N ILE A 29 0.76 -5.23 -8.48
CA ILE A 29 -0.62 -4.93 -8.07
C ILE A 29 -0.96 -3.46 -8.37
N ALA A 30 -0.11 -2.53 -7.94
CA ALA A 30 -0.32 -1.10 -8.17
C ALA A 30 -0.35 -0.77 -9.67
N SER A 31 0.53 -1.37 -10.48
CA SER A 31 0.55 -1.19 -11.93
C SER A 31 -0.73 -1.71 -12.59
N ALA A 32 -1.26 -2.85 -12.13
CA ALA A 32 -2.55 -3.36 -12.61
C ALA A 32 -3.71 -2.43 -12.26
N TYR A 33 -3.71 -1.84 -11.06
CA TYR A 33 -4.72 -0.87 -10.63
C TYR A 33 -4.61 0.44 -11.42
N ALA A 34 -3.39 0.91 -11.70
CA ALA A 34 -3.18 2.07 -12.58
C ALA A 34 -3.77 1.83 -13.98
N ASN A 35 -3.53 0.66 -14.56
CA ASN A 35 -4.08 0.28 -15.86
C ASN A 35 -5.62 0.16 -15.84
N ALA A 36 -6.22 -0.10 -14.68
CA ALA A 36 -7.66 -0.07 -14.48
C ALA A 36 -8.22 1.36 -14.20
N GLY A 37 -7.35 2.37 -14.13
CA GLY A 37 -7.71 3.78 -14.00
C GLY A 37 -7.60 4.36 -12.58
N ALA A 38 -7.04 3.64 -11.62
CA ALA A 38 -6.82 4.14 -10.26
C ALA A 38 -5.66 5.15 -10.21
N THR A 39 -5.77 6.12 -9.32
CA THR A 39 -4.64 6.93 -8.86
C THR A 39 -3.83 6.11 -7.86
N ILE A 40 -2.54 5.94 -8.13
CA ILE A 40 -1.67 5.10 -7.32
C ILE A 40 -0.93 5.90 -6.27
N VAL A 41 -1.05 5.42 -5.05
CA VAL A 41 -0.25 5.83 -3.90
C VAL A 41 0.48 4.61 -3.38
N PHE A 42 1.74 4.75 -3.05
CA PHE A 42 2.52 3.68 -2.43
C PHE A 42 3.44 4.21 -1.34
N ASN A 43 3.86 3.35 -0.45
CA ASN A 43 4.93 3.66 0.50
C ASN A 43 6.05 2.63 0.44
N ASP A 44 7.18 3.02 0.98
CA ASP A 44 8.27 2.11 1.34
C ASP A 44 9.00 2.63 2.58
N ILE A 45 9.94 1.85 3.11
CA ILE A 45 10.58 2.12 4.40
C ILE A 45 11.59 3.28 4.36
N ASN A 46 12.11 3.64 3.19
CA ASN A 46 13.11 4.68 3.05
C ASN A 46 13.02 5.43 1.71
N HIS A 47 13.70 6.57 1.63
CA HIS A 47 13.70 7.43 0.43
C HIS A 47 14.27 6.74 -0.80
N GLU A 48 15.34 5.96 -0.66
CA GLU A 48 15.98 5.27 -1.80
C GLU A 48 15.00 4.34 -2.52
N LEU A 49 14.24 3.54 -1.76
CA LEU A 49 13.23 2.65 -2.31
C LEU A 49 12.05 3.41 -2.93
N VAL A 50 11.59 4.48 -2.28
CA VAL A 50 10.52 5.33 -2.82
C VAL A 50 10.94 5.98 -4.13
N ASP A 51 12.13 6.55 -4.21
CA ASP A 51 12.65 7.20 -5.42
C ASP A 51 12.83 6.17 -6.56
N LYS A 52 13.34 4.99 -6.24
CA LYS A 52 13.44 3.87 -7.19
C LYS A 52 12.06 3.45 -7.70
N GLY A 53 11.08 3.35 -6.83
CA GLY A 53 9.70 3.04 -7.18
C GLY A 53 9.10 4.09 -8.10
N LEU A 54 9.20 5.38 -7.73
CA LEU A 54 8.70 6.49 -8.55
C LEU A 54 9.27 6.47 -9.97
N LYS A 55 10.58 6.22 -10.10
CA LYS A 55 11.24 6.07 -11.40
C LYS A 55 10.68 4.89 -12.18
N ALA A 56 10.51 3.73 -11.55
CA ALA A 56 9.96 2.54 -12.19
C ALA A 56 8.52 2.75 -12.66
N TYR A 57 7.66 3.41 -11.88
CA TYR A 57 6.31 3.79 -12.31
C TYR A 57 6.34 4.73 -13.50
N GLN A 58 7.18 5.77 -13.46
CA GLN A 58 7.33 6.73 -14.56
C GLN A 58 7.79 6.05 -15.86
N GLU A 59 8.75 5.12 -15.79
CA GLU A 59 9.23 4.35 -16.95
C GLU A 59 8.12 3.48 -17.57
N ASN A 60 7.11 3.12 -16.79
CA ASN A 60 5.92 2.38 -17.24
C ASN A 60 4.73 3.31 -17.59
N GLY A 61 4.95 4.63 -17.66
CA GLY A 61 3.90 5.60 -17.99
C GLY A 61 2.85 5.82 -16.90
N ILE A 62 3.15 5.40 -15.67
CA ILE A 62 2.25 5.50 -14.52
C ILE A 62 2.67 6.70 -13.65
N GLN A 63 1.74 7.60 -13.36
CA GLN A 63 1.91 8.61 -12.33
C GLN A 63 1.55 7.99 -10.98
N ALA A 64 2.51 7.95 -10.06
CA ALA A 64 2.31 7.43 -8.71
C ALA A 64 2.81 8.44 -7.68
N HIS A 65 2.23 8.38 -6.48
CA HIS A 65 2.61 9.18 -5.32
C HIS A 65 3.31 8.28 -4.30
N GLY A 66 4.58 8.58 -4.01
CA GLY A 66 5.41 7.79 -3.10
C GLY A 66 5.58 8.46 -1.74
N TYR A 67 5.49 7.68 -0.66
CA TYR A 67 5.65 8.13 0.71
C TYR A 67 6.62 7.24 1.47
N VAL A 68 7.46 7.83 2.32
CA VAL A 68 8.32 7.08 3.24
C VAL A 68 7.56 6.86 4.53
N CYS A 69 7.43 5.60 4.97
CA CYS A 69 6.75 5.27 6.22
C CYS A 69 7.15 3.87 6.69
N ASP A 70 7.50 3.74 7.97
CA ASP A 70 7.51 2.45 8.64
C ASP A 70 6.06 2.08 9.00
N VAL A 71 5.53 1.03 8.39
CA VAL A 71 4.15 0.60 8.57
C VAL A 71 3.85 0.01 9.95
N THR A 72 4.89 -0.27 10.74
CA THR A 72 4.77 -0.75 12.12
C THR A 72 4.64 0.39 13.14
N ASP A 73 4.92 1.62 12.72
CA ASP A 73 4.80 2.83 13.54
C ASP A 73 3.42 3.48 13.32
N GLU A 74 2.54 3.36 14.32
CA GLU A 74 1.15 3.86 14.22
C GLU A 74 1.10 5.39 14.04
N GLU A 75 1.99 6.15 14.66
CA GLU A 75 2.02 7.61 14.54
C GLU A 75 2.48 8.02 13.14
N ALA A 76 3.53 7.39 12.62
CA ALA A 76 4.02 7.61 11.26
C ALA A 76 2.96 7.24 10.21
N VAL A 77 2.23 6.13 10.41
CA VAL A 77 1.13 5.72 9.52
C VAL A 77 0.02 6.76 9.53
N ASN A 78 -0.44 7.21 10.70
CA ASN A 78 -1.49 8.23 10.79
C ASN A 78 -1.07 9.52 10.07
N HIS A 79 0.18 9.96 10.27
CA HIS A 79 0.72 11.14 9.57
C HIS A 79 0.73 10.94 8.05
N MET A 80 1.20 9.79 7.58
CA MET A 80 1.21 9.45 6.15
C MET A 80 -0.20 9.45 5.56
N ILE A 81 -1.18 8.82 6.22
CA ILE A 81 -2.56 8.77 5.73
C ILE A 81 -3.15 10.19 5.62
N HIS A 82 -3.00 11.03 6.65
CA HIS A 82 -3.46 12.42 6.58
C HIS A 82 -2.79 13.19 5.43
N LYS A 83 -1.50 12.99 5.21
CA LYS A 83 -0.79 13.63 4.11
C LYS A 83 -1.31 13.15 2.74
N ILE A 84 -1.54 11.87 2.57
CA ILE A 84 -2.14 11.31 1.35
C ILE A 84 -3.52 11.91 1.08
N GLU A 85 -4.37 11.98 2.09
CA GLU A 85 -5.72 12.51 1.95
C GLU A 85 -5.73 13.98 1.57
N ASN A 86 -4.77 14.77 2.05
CA ASN A 86 -4.61 16.18 1.69
C ASN A 86 -4.01 16.37 0.28
N ASP A 87 -3.01 15.58 -0.08
CA ASP A 87 -2.25 15.77 -1.33
C ASP A 87 -2.96 15.12 -2.54
N VAL A 88 -3.64 14.00 -2.33
CA VAL A 88 -4.19 13.14 -3.40
C VAL A 88 -5.70 12.95 -3.27
N GLY A 89 -6.18 12.61 -2.09
CA GLY A 89 -7.59 12.36 -1.80
C GLY A 89 -7.83 11.16 -0.89
N VAL A 90 -9.08 10.97 -0.51
CA VAL A 90 -9.48 9.87 0.36
C VAL A 90 -9.17 8.52 -0.30
N ILE A 91 -8.50 7.65 0.44
CA ILE A 91 -8.12 6.31 -0.01
C ILE A 91 -9.38 5.45 -0.15
N ASP A 92 -9.60 4.91 -1.34
CA ASP A 92 -10.71 4.00 -1.64
C ASP A 92 -10.32 2.53 -1.50
N ILE A 93 -9.04 2.23 -1.76
CA ILE A 93 -8.52 0.87 -1.79
C ILE A 93 -7.22 0.86 -0.98
N LEU A 94 -7.15 -0.02 0.01
CA LEU A 94 -5.92 -0.33 0.74
C LEU A 94 -5.47 -1.76 0.42
N VAL A 95 -4.23 -1.90 -0.03
CA VAL A 95 -3.58 -3.19 -0.20
C VAL A 95 -2.45 -3.32 0.81
N ASN A 96 -2.65 -4.14 1.83
CA ASN A 96 -1.62 -4.50 2.80
C ASN A 96 -0.69 -5.55 2.20
N ASN A 97 0.32 -5.07 1.44
CA ASN A 97 1.30 -5.90 0.77
C ASN A 97 2.64 -5.98 1.51
N ALA A 98 2.93 -5.01 2.40
CA ALA A 98 4.15 -5.06 3.21
C ALA A 98 4.24 -6.38 3.97
N GLY A 99 5.37 -7.04 3.90
CA GLY A 99 5.59 -8.31 4.58
C GLY A 99 7.05 -8.72 4.54
N ILE A 100 7.50 -9.40 5.59
CA ILE A 100 8.85 -9.95 5.71
C ILE A 100 8.80 -11.43 6.02
N ILE A 101 9.83 -12.13 5.62
CA ILE A 101 10.03 -13.53 6.00
C ILE A 101 11.41 -13.73 6.61
N LYS A 102 11.46 -14.50 7.71
CA LYS A 102 12.70 -15.00 8.29
C LYS A 102 12.74 -16.51 8.19
N ARG A 103 13.63 -17.01 7.36
CA ARG A 103 13.80 -18.47 7.14
C ARG A 103 14.81 -19.02 8.12
N ILE A 104 14.40 -19.14 9.39
CA ILE A 104 15.19 -19.66 10.50
C ILE A 104 14.47 -20.91 11.02
N PRO A 105 15.17 -22.06 11.25
CA PRO A 105 14.58 -23.23 11.89
C PRO A 105 13.90 -22.85 13.22
N MET A 106 12.77 -23.45 13.53
CA MET A 106 11.97 -23.10 14.72
C MET A 106 12.81 -23.12 16.01
N CYS A 107 13.70 -24.11 16.16
CA CYS A 107 14.54 -24.25 17.35
C CYS A 107 15.60 -23.15 17.49
N ASP A 108 15.95 -22.48 16.39
CA ASP A 108 17.01 -21.46 16.32
C ASP A 108 16.43 -20.04 16.23
N MET A 109 15.13 -19.93 15.96
CA MET A 109 14.46 -18.63 15.82
C MET A 109 14.32 -17.94 17.18
N SER A 110 14.84 -16.73 17.29
CA SER A 110 14.63 -15.92 18.48
C SER A 110 13.19 -15.41 18.57
N ALA A 111 12.71 -15.18 19.79
CA ALA A 111 11.41 -14.55 19.99
C ALA A 111 11.32 -13.16 19.34
N ASP A 112 12.44 -12.43 19.27
CA ASP A 112 12.48 -11.10 18.65
C ASP A 112 12.41 -11.18 17.11
N ASP A 113 13.00 -12.19 16.49
CA ASP A 113 12.85 -12.43 15.07
C ASP A 113 11.40 -12.76 14.70
N PHE A 114 10.76 -13.59 15.53
CA PHE A 114 9.34 -13.91 15.37
C PHE A 114 8.46 -12.66 15.53
N ARG A 115 8.67 -11.86 16.59
CA ARG A 115 7.90 -10.61 16.82
C ARG A 115 8.01 -9.65 15.65
N LYS A 116 9.21 -9.47 15.07
CA LYS A 116 9.40 -8.60 13.90
C LYS A 116 8.54 -9.01 12.70
N VAL A 117 8.42 -10.33 12.47
CA VAL A 117 7.53 -10.83 11.40
C VAL A 117 6.08 -10.52 11.74
N ILE A 118 5.64 -10.78 12.96
CA ILE A 118 4.27 -10.47 13.40
C ILE A 118 3.98 -8.96 13.31
N ASP A 119 4.93 -8.10 13.66
CA ASP A 119 4.74 -6.66 13.60
C ASP A 119 4.48 -6.19 12.17
N VAL A 120 5.21 -6.70 11.19
CA VAL A 120 5.04 -6.30 9.79
C VAL A 120 3.85 -7.01 9.13
N ASP A 121 3.69 -8.32 9.35
CA ASP A 121 2.75 -9.15 8.58
C ASP A 121 1.34 -9.16 9.19
N LEU A 122 1.19 -8.80 10.47
CA LEU A 122 -0.09 -8.81 11.19
C LEU A 122 -0.45 -7.46 11.81
N ASN A 123 0.44 -6.87 12.61
CA ASN A 123 0.13 -5.63 13.31
C ASN A 123 0.05 -4.43 12.35
N ALA A 124 0.94 -4.31 11.37
CA ALA A 124 0.91 -3.24 10.39
C ALA A 124 -0.39 -3.22 9.55
N PRO A 125 -0.92 -4.35 9.02
CA PRO A 125 -2.24 -4.39 8.40
C PRO A 125 -3.38 -3.88 9.28
N PHE A 126 -3.34 -4.17 10.58
CA PHE A 126 -4.30 -3.62 11.54
C PHE A 126 -4.17 -2.10 11.67
N ILE A 127 -2.94 -1.59 11.85
CA ILE A 127 -2.65 -0.15 12.01
C ILE A 127 -3.13 0.63 10.78
N LEU A 128 -2.74 0.18 9.58
CA LEU A 128 -3.12 0.80 8.31
C LEU A 128 -4.64 0.77 8.09
N SER A 129 -5.27 -0.38 8.32
CA SER A 129 -6.73 -0.51 8.18
C SER A 129 -7.48 0.42 9.15
N LYS A 130 -7.04 0.47 10.41
CA LYS A 130 -7.58 1.38 11.41
C LYS A 130 -7.47 2.84 10.99
N ALA A 131 -6.36 3.23 10.36
CA ALA A 131 -6.11 4.60 9.93
C ALA A 131 -6.99 5.04 8.75
N VAL A 132 -7.28 4.16 7.78
CA VAL A 132 -8.05 4.52 6.58
C VAL A 132 -9.57 4.37 6.74
N ILE A 133 -10.03 3.44 7.58
CA ILE A 133 -11.46 3.11 7.74
C ILE A 133 -12.35 4.33 8.05
N PRO A 134 -11.99 5.27 8.96
CA PRO A 134 -12.83 6.42 9.28
C PRO A 134 -13.19 7.27 8.05
N SER A 135 -12.22 7.54 7.19
CA SER A 135 -12.43 8.32 5.96
C SER A 135 -13.21 7.53 4.92
N MET A 136 -12.99 6.23 4.80
CA MET A 136 -13.79 5.35 3.94
C MET A 136 -15.25 5.33 4.35
N ILE A 137 -15.57 5.19 5.65
CA ILE A 137 -16.93 5.23 6.17
C ILE A 137 -17.59 6.58 5.88
N LYS A 138 -16.86 7.69 6.11
CA LYS A 138 -17.39 9.04 5.84
C LYS A 138 -17.68 9.25 4.35
N LYS A 139 -16.89 8.66 3.46
CA LYS A 139 -17.08 8.71 2.02
C LYS A 139 -18.22 7.79 1.53
N GLY A 140 -18.58 6.78 2.30
CA GLY A 140 -19.69 5.85 2.03
C GLY A 140 -19.30 4.54 1.33
N HIS A 141 -18.05 4.18 1.37
CA HIS A 141 -17.56 2.89 0.85
C HIS A 141 -16.24 2.49 1.49
#